data_ed521f0c4bfd3d95f72ec3b27c2f3ba2
#
_entry.id   ed521f0c4bfd3d95f72ec3b27c2f3ba2
#
_cell.length_a   1.000
_cell.length_b   1.000
_cell.length_c   1.000
_cell.angle_alpha   90.00
_cell.angle_beta   90.00
_cell.angle_gamma   90.00
#
_symmetry.space_group_name_H-M   'P 1'
#
loop_
_entity.id
_entity.type
_entity.pdbx_description
1 polymer ?
#
loop_
_entity_poly.entity_id
_entity_poly.type
_entity_poly.pdbx_seq_one_letter_code
_entity_poly.pdbx_strand_id
1 'polypeptide(L)'
;TRGLSSGDDMMTDRHLWFKPFGGWTEQDDRQGVTGYEINSYGLALGFDGNVSASWNVGIALAYINSDVESNLAAGSHNIDMDSYQAKVYATNMIDDVTALNLQAGVGLSDYDSNRRIFTGDVANAGYDSWNVQLSAELERSYQINDQTVMTPYVHADYGYVDVESYNETGAGALNL
;
A
#
# COMPACT_ATOMS: atom_id res chain seq x y z
N THR A 1 -21.64 -1.88 -39.34
CA THR A 1 -22.27 -1.29 -38.13
C THR A 1 -21.23 -1.32 -37.01
N ARG A 2 -20.53 -0.20 -36.81
CA ARG A 2 -19.71 0.02 -35.60
C ARG A 2 -20.67 0.29 -34.44
N GLY A 3 -20.70 -0.60 -33.47
CA GLY A 3 -21.35 -0.35 -32.19
C GLY A 3 -20.54 0.70 -31.43
N LEU A 4 -21.08 1.90 -31.32
CA LEU A 4 -20.55 2.93 -30.44
C LEU A 4 -20.85 2.50 -29.00
N SER A 5 -19.83 1.97 -28.32
CA SER A 5 -19.82 1.88 -26.88
C SER A 5 -19.62 3.31 -26.35
N SER A 6 -20.54 3.80 -25.52
CA SER A 6 -20.51 5.16 -24.98
C SER A 6 -19.34 5.43 -24.02
N GLY A 7 -18.38 4.54 -23.92
CA GLY A 7 -17.12 4.68 -23.17
C GLY A 7 -15.88 4.90 -24.03
N ASP A 8 -16.03 4.85 -25.36
CA ASP A 8 -14.89 4.87 -26.28
C ASP A 8 -14.29 6.26 -26.51
N ASP A 9 -15.05 7.32 -26.20
CA ASP A 9 -14.63 8.70 -26.43
C ASP A 9 -14.16 9.43 -25.16
N MET A 10 -14.20 8.80 -23.98
CA MET A 10 -13.85 9.46 -22.72
C MET A 10 -12.35 9.43 -22.40
N MET A 11 -11.59 8.52 -22.99
CA MET A 11 -10.15 8.35 -22.71
C MET A 11 -9.39 7.99 -23.98
N THR A 12 -8.25 8.64 -24.20
CA THR A 12 -7.27 8.28 -25.23
C THR A 12 -6.01 7.68 -24.58
N ASP A 13 -5.13 7.07 -25.37
CA ASP A 13 -3.87 6.47 -24.91
C ASP A 13 -4.06 5.60 -23.66
N ARG A 14 -4.90 4.60 -23.78
CA ARG A 14 -5.28 3.72 -22.67
C ARG A 14 -4.22 2.67 -22.42
N HIS A 15 -3.88 2.47 -21.14
CA HIS A 15 -2.93 1.47 -20.71
C HIS A 15 -3.58 0.55 -19.67
N LEU A 16 -3.43 -0.75 -19.86
CA LEU A 16 -3.65 -1.75 -18.85
C LEU A 16 -2.27 -2.22 -18.37
N TRP A 17 -2.02 -2.18 -17.08
CA TRP A 17 -0.75 -2.61 -16.53
C TRP A 17 -0.94 -3.63 -15.39
N PHE A 18 0.07 -4.44 -15.20
CA PHE A 18 0.16 -5.43 -14.16
C PHE A 18 1.54 -5.36 -13.53
N LYS A 19 1.60 -5.37 -12.19
CA LYS A 19 2.85 -5.23 -11.45
C LYS A 19 2.88 -6.19 -10.26
N PRO A 20 3.64 -7.29 -10.32
CA PRO A 20 4.03 -8.05 -9.14
C PRO A 20 5.06 -7.23 -8.34
N PHE A 21 5.02 -7.34 -7.02
CA PHE A 21 5.99 -6.71 -6.13
C PHE A 21 6.20 -7.57 -4.89
N GLY A 22 7.32 -7.35 -4.22
CA GLY A 22 7.65 -7.99 -2.96
C GLY A 22 8.75 -7.22 -2.26
N GLY A 23 8.87 -7.44 -0.96
CA GLY A 23 9.87 -6.83 -0.12
C GLY A 23 10.09 -7.66 1.13
N TRP A 24 11.27 -7.52 1.69
CA TRP A 24 11.61 -8.06 2.99
C TRP A 24 12.25 -6.97 3.83
N THR A 25 11.98 -7.01 5.12
CA THR A 25 12.56 -6.08 6.10
C THR A 25 12.97 -6.91 7.30
N GLU A 26 14.19 -6.74 7.77
CA GLU A 26 14.72 -7.36 8.97
C GLU A 26 15.27 -6.28 9.88
N GLN A 27 14.95 -6.37 11.15
CA GLN A 27 15.51 -5.52 12.19
C GLN A 27 16.00 -6.40 13.34
N ASP A 28 17.27 -6.30 13.63
CA ASP A 28 17.88 -6.96 14.79
C ASP A 28 17.40 -6.36 16.11
N ASP A 29 17.52 -7.14 17.19
CA ASP A 29 17.29 -6.66 18.55
C ASP A 29 18.16 -5.45 18.85
N ARG A 30 17.56 -4.37 19.34
CA ARG A 30 18.27 -3.14 19.66
C ARG A 30 17.83 -2.53 20.97
N GLN A 31 18.79 -2.36 21.90
CA GLN A 31 18.58 -1.65 23.18
C GLN A 31 17.39 -2.20 24.00
N GLY A 32 17.16 -3.51 23.98
CA GLY A 32 16.05 -4.16 24.68
C GLY A 32 14.70 -4.10 23.94
N VAL A 33 14.69 -3.59 22.71
CA VAL A 33 13.55 -3.71 21.78
C VAL A 33 13.79 -4.94 20.91
N THR A 34 12.81 -5.81 20.89
CA THR A 34 12.84 -7.05 20.09
C THR A 34 12.89 -6.74 18.59
N GLY A 35 13.71 -7.47 17.87
CA GLY A 35 13.76 -7.45 16.42
C GLY A 35 12.53 -8.09 15.78
N TYR A 36 12.36 -7.84 14.49
CA TYR A 36 11.28 -8.41 13.71
C TYR A 36 11.73 -8.65 12.26
N GLU A 37 11.06 -9.57 11.61
CA GLU A 37 11.17 -9.82 10.17
C GLU A 37 9.80 -9.63 9.51
N ILE A 38 9.78 -8.97 8.36
CA ILE A 38 8.57 -8.80 7.56
C ILE A 38 8.86 -9.28 6.13
N ASN A 39 8.09 -10.23 5.67
CA ASN A 39 8.07 -10.70 4.31
C ASN A 39 6.74 -10.31 3.66
N SER A 40 6.79 -9.54 2.58
CA SER A 40 5.59 -9.10 1.87
C SER A 40 5.68 -9.43 0.41
N TYR A 41 4.59 -9.88 -0.18
CA TYR A 41 4.44 -10.05 -1.61
C TYR A 41 3.03 -9.65 -2.05
N GLY A 42 2.92 -9.25 -3.29
CA GLY A 42 1.63 -8.80 -3.80
C GLY A 42 1.62 -8.61 -5.30
N LEU A 43 0.47 -8.26 -5.77
CA LEU A 43 0.29 -7.88 -7.15
C LEU A 43 -0.69 -6.71 -7.25
N ALA A 44 -0.45 -5.86 -8.24
CA ALA A 44 -1.33 -4.76 -8.58
C ALA A 44 -1.72 -4.83 -10.06
N LEU A 45 -2.95 -4.46 -10.34
CA LEU A 45 -3.52 -4.32 -11.66
C LEU A 45 -4.13 -2.93 -11.76
N GLY A 46 -3.87 -2.22 -12.85
CA GLY A 46 -4.43 -0.91 -13.05
C GLY A 46 -4.71 -0.61 -14.51
N PHE A 47 -5.57 0.39 -14.67
CA PHE A 47 -5.97 0.91 -15.96
C PHE A 47 -5.94 2.44 -15.89
N ASP A 48 -5.34 3.07 -16.90
CA ASP A 48 -5.28 4.51 -17.02
C ASP A 48 -5.40 4.98 -18.47
N GLY A 49 -5.60 6.27 -18.65
CA GLY A 49 -5.64 6.89 -19.94
C GLY A 49 -5.84 8.40 -19.85
N ASN A 50 -5.60 9.08 -20.96
CA ASN A 50 -5.76 10.52 -21.06
C ASN A 50 -7.25 10.88 -21.22
N VAL A 51 -7.78 11.70 -20.31
CA VAL A 51 -9.13 12.28 -20.39
C VAL A 51 -9.12 13.67 -21.03
N SER A 52 -7.94 14.29 -21.09
CA SER A 52 -7.68 15.53 -21.84
C SER A 52 -6.21 15.62 -22.23
N ALA A 53 -5.82 16.69 -22.91
CA ALA A 53 -4.42 16.92 -23.30
C ALA A 53 -3.46 17.05 -22.09
N SER A 54 -3.97 17.45 -20.92
CA SER A 54 -3.17 17.66 -19.70
C SER A 54 -3.47 16.69 -18.57
N TRP A 55 -4.56 15.90 -18.66
CA TRP A 55 -4.95 14.98 -17.59
C TRP A 55 -4.87 13.52 -18.01
N ASN A 56 -4.08 12.74 -17.31
CA ASN A 56 -4.12 11.29 -17.28
C ASN A 56 -4.80 10.86 -15.97
N VAL A 57 -5.73 9.92 -16.02
CA VAL A 57 -6.40 9.36 -14.83
C VAL A 57 -6.41 7.86 -14.88
N GLY A 58 -6.38 7.23 -13.72
CA GLY A 58 -6.38 5.78 -13.61
C GLY A 58 -6.98 5.26 -12.32
N ILE A 59 -7.22 3.97 -12.34
CA ILE A 59 -7.64 3.17 -11.18
C ILE A 59 -6.69 1.99 -11.03
N ALA A 60 -6.48 1.55 -9.80
CA ALA A 60 -5.70 0.36 -9.51
C ALA A 60 -6.33 -0.45 -8.40
N LEU A 61 -6.19 -1.77 -8.49
CA LEU A 61 -6.48 -2.72 -7.44
C LEU A 61 -5.19 -3.43 -7.07
N ALA A 62 -4.99 -3.71 -5.79
CA ALA A 62 -3.86 -4.48 -5.32
C ALA A 62 -4.28 -5.48 -4.25
N TYR A 63 -3.59 -6.61 -4.24
CA TYR A 63 -3.60 -7.59 -3.17
C TYR A 63 -2.18 -7.70 -2.62
N ILE A 64 -2.07 -7.71 -1.30
CA ILE A 64 -0.81 -7.80 -0.57
C ILE A 64 -0.98 -8.84 0.52
N ASN A 65 -0.07 -9.80 0.58
CA ASN A 65 0.08 -10.68 1.73
C ASN A 65 1.39 -10.32 2.44
N SER A 66 1.36 -10.25 3.75
CA SER A 66 2.52 -9.95 4.58
C SER A 66 2.57 -10.88 5.79
N ASP A 67 3.74 -11.42 6.04
CA ASP A 67 4.06 -12.25 7.19
C ASP A 67 5.04 -11.47 8.07
N VAL A 68 4.67 -11.27 9.33
CA VAL A 68 5.45 -10.54 10.33
C VAL A 68 5.82 -11.48 11.46
N GLU A 69 7.09 -11.74 11.63
CA GLU A 69 7.62 -12.54 12.73
C GLU A 69 8.43 -11.67 13.69
N SER A 70 8.15 -11.80 14.98
CA SER A 70 8.98 -11.18 16.02
C SER A 70 9.36 -12.18 17.10
N ASN A 71 10.64 -12.17 17.49
CA ASN A 71 11.19 -13.04 18.51
C ASN A 71 11.21 -12.31 19.86
N LEU A 72 10.09 -12.32 20.57
CA LEU A 72 10.04 -11.83 21.95
C LEU A 72 10.78 -12.79 22.88
N ALA A 73 11.51 -12.27 23.86
CA ALA A 73 12.18 -13.08 24.87
C ALA A 73 11.23 -14.00 25.67
N ALA A 74 9.93 -13.71 25.64
CA ALA A 74 8.85 -14.48 26.27
C ALA A 74 8.10 -15.43 25.30
N GLY A 75 8.44 -15.44 24.02
CA GLY A 75 7.81 -16.26 22.98
C GLY A 75 7.81 -15.55 21.62
N SER A 76 7.56 -16.30 20.55
CA SER A 76 7.40 -15.73 19.21
C SER A 76 6.01 -15.10 19.02
N HIS A 77 5.94 -14.05 18.24
CA HIS A 77 4.69 -13.44 17.81
C HIS A 77 4.69 -13.36 16.30
N ASN A 78 3.72 -14.03 15.67
CA ASN A 78 3.54 -14.06 14.23
C ASN A 78 2.22 -13.40 13.87
N ILE A 79 2.22 -12.59 12.83
CA ILE A 79 1.03 -11.94 12.28
C ILE A 79 1.03 -12.17 10.77
N ASP A 80 0.03 -12.86 10.28
CA ASP A 80 -0.29 -12.98 8.86
C ASP A 80 -1.30 -11.88 8.51
N MET A 81 -1.05 -11.15 7.44
CA MET A 81 -1.93 -10.08 6.97
C MET A 81 -2.25 -10.25 5.49
N ASP A 82 -3.52 -10.26 5.17
CA ASP A 82 -4.05 -10.15 3.81
C ASP A 82 -4.68 -8.78 3.60
N SER A 83 -4.22 -8.02 2.62
CA SER A 83 -4.69 -6.67 2.34
C SER A 83 -5.17 -6.50 0.91
N TYR A 84 -6.34 -5.89 0.76
CA TYR A 84 -6.98 -5.54 -0.51
C TYR A 84 -7.06 -4.03 -0.62
N GLN A 85 -6.54 -3.46 -1.69
CA GLN A 85 -6.50 -2.01 -1.89
C GLN A 85 -7.13 -1.61 -3.21
N ALA A 86 -7.85 -0.49 -3.19
CA ALA A 86 -8.34 0.18 -4.38
C ALA A 86 -7.83 1.63 -4.37
N LYS A 87 -7.32 2.09 -5.51
CA LYS A 87 -6.79 3.45 -5.69
C LYS A 87 -7.34 4.09 -6.94
N VAL A 88 -7.56 5.39 -6.86
CA VAL A 88 -7.69 6.27 -8.02
C VAL A 88 -6.49 7.20 -8.04
N TYR A 89 -5.98 7.50 -9.22
CA TYR A 89 -4.85 8.40 -9.38
C TYR A 89 -5.02 9.29 -10.61
N ALA A 90 -4.40 10.45 -10.56
CA ALA A 90 -4.44 11.40 -11.66
C ALA A 90 -3.12 12.17 -11.73
N THR A 91 -2.65 12.38 -12.94
CA THR A 91 -1.54 13.27 -13.26
C THR A 91 -2.05 14.42 -14.11
N ASN A 92 -1.74 15.65 -13.69
CA ASN A 92 -1.99 16.85 -14.47
C ASN A 92 -0.68 17.49 -14.93
N MET A 93 -0.47 17.59 -16.22
CA MET A 93 0.62 18.40 -16.79
C MET A 93 0.17 19.86 -16.79
N ILE A 94 0.65 20.66 -15.81
CA ILE A 94 0.34 22.09 -15.68
C ILE A 94 1.00 22.87 -16.84
N ASP A 95 2.22 22.50 -17.16
CA ASP A 95 2.99 22.93 -18.34
C ASP A 95 3.93 21.79 -18.78
N ASP A 96 4.74 22.00 -19.81
CA ASP A 96 5.64 20.98 -20.39
C ASP A 96 6.70 20.42 -19.42
N VAL A 97 6.88 21.04 -18.27
CA VAL A 97 7.92 20.69 -17.29
C VAL A 97 7.41 20.55 -15.86
N THR A 98 6.13 20.86 -15.62
CA THR A 98 5.51 20.84 -14.29
C THR A 98 4.35 19.85 -14.26
N ALA A 99 4.39 18.89 -13.36
CA ALA A 99 3.32 17.91 -13.14
C ALA A 99 2.79 17.96 -11.71
N LEU A 100 1.48 17.77 -11.58
CA LEU A 100 0.78 17.53 -10.33
C LEU A 100 0.25 16.09 -10.33
N ASN A 101 0.73 15.27 -9.40
CA ASN A 101 0.29 13.90 -9.17
C ASN A 101 -0.62 13.85 -7.96
N LEU A 102 -1.78 13.24 -8.10
CA LEU A 102 -2.78 13.07 -7.05
C LEU A 102 -3.14 11.60 -6.92
N GLN A 103 -3.31 11.12 -5.70
CA GLN A 103 -3.77 9.76 -5.43
C GLN A 103 -4.74 9.75 -4.26
N ALA A 104 -5.74 8.89 -4.35
CA ALA A 104 -6.62 8.56 -3.24
C ALA A 104 -6.86 7.05 -3.23
N GLY A 105 -6.82 6.44 -2.06
CA GLY A 105 -6.98 5.00 -1.91
C GLY A 105 -7.71 4.62 -0.65
N VAL A 106 -8.30 3.43 -0.71
CA VAL A 106 -8.90 2.74 0.44
C VAL A 106 -8.36 1.32 0.49
N GLY A 107 -8.21 0.78 1.69
CA GLY A 107 -7.77 -0.59 1.90
C GLY A 107 -8.56 -1.27 3.00
N LEU A 108 -8.68 -2.59 2.86
CA LEU A 108 -9.21 -3.51 3.86
C LEU A 108 -8.13 -4.55 4.14
N SER A 109 -7.90 -4.86 5.40
CA SER A 109 -6.91 -5.87 5.78
C SER A 109 -7.46 -6.77 6.87
N ASP A 110 -7.24 -8.08 6.68
CA ASP A 110 -7.52 -9.15 7.62
C ASP A 110 -6.18 -9.56 8.28
N TYR A 111 -6.19 -9.76 9.58
CA TYR A 111 -5.02 -10.14 10.38
C TYR A 111 -5.30 -11.40 11.17
N ASP A 112 -4.41 -12.37 11.06
CA ASP A 112 -4.32 -13.55 11.91
C ASP A 112 -3.06 -13.45 12.79
N SER A 113 -3.24 -13.33 14.09
CA SER A 113 -2.17 -13.15 15.06
C SER A 113 -2.03 -14.37 15.97
N ASN A 114 -0.80 -14.86 16.13
CA ASN A 114 -0.44 -15.98 16.96
C ASN A 114 0.69 -15.59 17.90
N ARG A 115 0.43 -15.51 19.19
CA ARG A 115 1.41 -15.16 20.21
C ARG A 115 1.69 -16.36 21.13
N ARG A 116 2.89 -16.89 21.06
CA ARG A 116 3.34 -17.96 21.96
C ARG A 116 3.70 -17.39 23.31
N ILE A 117 3.20 -18.01 24.37
CA ILE A 117 3.40 -17.60 25.75
C ILE A 117 4.46 -18.48 26.42
N PHE A 118 5.11 -17.97 27.44
CA PHE A 118 6.16 -18.68 28.18
C PHE A 118 5.70 -20.00 28.83
N THR A 119 4.38 -20.20 29.01
CA THR A 119 3.78 -21.46 29.47
C THR A 119 3.72 -22.54 28.38
N GLY A 120 3.95 -22.18 27.12
CA GLY A 120 3.83 -23.05 25.97
C GLY A 120 2.46 -22.95 25.27
N ASP A 121 1.51 -22.24 25.86
CA ASP A 121 0.21 -21.95 25.25
C ASP A 121 0.35 -20.94 24.10
N VAL A 122 -0.63 -20.94 23.18
CA VAL A 122 -0.69 -19.99 22.06
C VAL A 122 -1.97 -19.18 22.18
N ALA A 123 -1.82 -17.87 22.29
CA ALA A 123 -2.90 -16.93 22.19
C ALA A 123 -3.12 -16.58 20.72
N ASN A 124 -4.36 -16.71 20.23
CA ASN A 124 -4.75 -16.45 18.86
C ASN A 124 -5.76 -15.31 18.81
N ALA A 125 -5.63 -14.43 17.84
CA ALA A 125 -6.58 -13.38 17.56
C ALA A 125 -6.72 -13.16 16.05
N GLY A 126 -7.96 -12.99 15.58
CA GLY A 126 -8.25 -12.48 14.25
C GLY A 126 -8.91 -11.10 14.39
N TYR A 127 -8.55 -10.17 13.54
CA TYR A 127 -9.12 -8.82 13.52
C TYR A 127 -8.94 -8.16 12.16
N ASP A 128 -9.77 -7.17 11.89
CA ASP A 128 -9.81 -6.46 10.63
C ASP A 128 -9.36 -5.00 10.81
N SER A 129 -8.93 -4.40 9.72
CA SER A 129 -8.72 -2.97 9.64
C SER A 129 -9.17 -2.41 8.30
N TRP A 130 -9.45 -1.10 8.29
CA TRP A 130 -9.59 -0.36 7.07
C TRP A 130 -8.71 0.88 7.08
N ASN A 131 -8.33 1.35 5.92
CA ASN A 131 -7.50 2.53 5.80
C ASN A 131 -7.94 3.42 4.63
N VAL A 132 -7.60 4.71 4.75
CA VAL A 132 -7.71 5.70 3.68
C VAL A 132 -6.36 6.36 3.50
N GLN A 133 -5.97 6.56 2.25
CA GLN A 133 -4.72 7.22 1.87
C GLN A 133 -5.01 8.32 0.86
N LEU A 134 -4.40 9.49 1.07
CA LEU A 134 -4.41 10.60 0.13
C LEU A 134 -2.97 11.05 -0.08
N SER A 135 -2.61 11.35 -1.32
CA SER A 135 -1.27 11.78 -1.68
C SER A 135 -1.35 12.87 -2.75
N ALA A 136 -0.51 13.87 -2.61
CA ALA A 136 -0.33 14.91 -3.59
C ALA A 136 1.16 15.23 -3.76
N GLU A 137 1.62 15.29 -5.00
CA GLU A 137 2.99 15.63 -5.35
C GLU A 137 3.01 16.64 -6.48
N LEU A 138 3.78 17.70 -6.29
CA LEU A 138 4.07 18.70 -7.32
C LEU A 138 5.54 18.60 -7.68
N GLU A 139 5.84 18.36 -8.94
CA GLU A 139 7.19 18.26 -9.45
C GLU A 139 7.43 19.22 -10.62
N ARG A 140 8.71 19.65 -10.78
CA ARG A 140 9.11 20.45 -11.92
C ARG A 140 10.49 20.06 -12.42
N SER A 141 10.60 19.80 -13.72
CA SER A 141 11.86 19.42 -14.38
C SER A 141 12.61 20.64 -14.88
N TYR A 142 13.92 20.68 -14.61
CA TYR A 142 14.86 21.70 -15.08
C TYR A 142 15.98 21.04 -15.87
N GLN A 143 16.12 21.41 -17.13
CA GLN A 143 17.27 21.02 -17.95
C GLN A 143 18.50 21.80 -17.51
N ILE A 144 19.47 21.12 -16.88
CA ILE A 144 20.72 21.75 -16.43
C ILE A 144 21.74 21.77 -17.56
N ASN A 145 21.82 20.71 -18.35
CA ASN A 145 22.62 20.60 -19.55
C ASN A 145 22.06 19.46 -20.43
N ASP A 146 22.69 19.20 -21.58
CA ASP A 146 22.21 18.19 -22.54
C ASP A 146 22.10 16.75 -21.99
N GLN A 147 22.73 16.45 -20.86
CA GLN A 147 22.79 15.12 -20.27
C GLN A 147 22.16 15.04 -18.86
N THR A 148 21.77 16.19 -18.27
CA THR A 148 21.33 16.24 -16.88
C THR A 148 20.03 17.01 -16.75
N VAL A 149 19.02 16.36 -16.16
CA VAL A 149 17.76 16.95 -15.73
C VAL A 149 17.70 16.88 -14.20
N MET A 150 17.28 17.96 -13.56
CA MET A 150 16.98 18.01 -12.12
C MET A 150 15.48 18.20 -11.95
N THR A 151 14.84 17.32 -11.17
CA THR A 151 13.40 17.40 -10.92
C THR A 151 13.15 17.50 -9.40
N PRO A 152 13.19 18.70 -8.81
CA PRO A 152 12.72 18.91 -7.46
C PRO A 152 11.22 18.63 -7.38
N TYR A 153 10.78 18.12 -6.21
CA TYR A 153 9.36 17.87 -5.92
C TYR A 153 9.02 18.24 -4.49
N VAL A 154 7.75 18.48 -4.27
CA VAL A 154 7.12 18.61 -2.95
C VAL A 154 6.01 17.56 -2.89
N HIS A 155 6.04 16.77 -1.83
CA HIS A 155 5.11 15.65 -1.64
C HIS A 155 4.43 15.77 -0.27
N ALA A 156 3.14 15.45 -0.21
CA ALA A 156 2.35 15.39 1.01
C ALA A 156 1.47 14.15 0.99
N ASP A 157 1.50 13.41 2.12
CA ASP A 157 0.66 12.24 2.36
C ASP A 157 -0.23 12.46 3.57
N TYR A 158 -1.43 11.93 3.47
CA TYR A 158 -2.34 11.74 4.60
C TYR A 158 -2.77 10.28 4.62
N GLY A 159 -2.64 9.65 5.79
CA GLY A 159 -3.10 8.30 6.04
C GLY A 159 -3.96 8.24 7.29
N TYR A 160 -5.04 7.49 7.22
CA TYR A 160 -5.88 7.12 8.37
C TYR A 160 -6.07 5.62 8.35
N VAL A 161 -5.90 4.99 9.49
CA VAL A 161 -6.11 3.55 9.71
C VAL A 161 -7.00 3.40 10.93
N ASP A 162 -7.98 2.53 10.84
CA ASP A 162 -8.84 2.10 11.93
C ASP A 162 -8.74 0.58 12.05
N VAL A 163 -8.39 0.11 13.24
CA VAL A 163 -8.21 -1.33 13.54
C VAL A 163 -9.29 -1.73 14.51
N GLU A 164 -10.01 -2.80 14.20
CA GLU A 164 -11.04 -3.34 15.08
C GLU A 164 -10.44 -3.86 16.40
N SER A 165 -11.20 -3.70 17.48
CA SER A 165 -10.83 -4.29 18.76
C SER A 165 -10.97 -5.81 18.71
N TYR A 166 -10.01 -6.51 19.25
CA TYR A 166 -9.99 -7.97 19.28
C TYR A 166 -9.80 -8.52 20.69
N ASN A 167 -10.07 -9.80 20.86
CA ASN A 167 -9.76 -10.55 22.06
C ASN A 167 -8.98 -11.81 21.68
N GLU A 168 -7.94 -12.11 22.42
CA GLU A 168 -7.21 -13.33 22.24
C GLU A 168 -7.96 -14.53 22.83
N THR A 169 -7.71 -15.71 22.29
CA THR A 169 -8.19 -17.01 22.77
C THR A 169 -7.05 -18.02 22.80
N GLY A 170 -7.18 -19.07 23.63
CA GLY A 170 -6.22 -20.19 23.66
C GLY A 170 -5.19 -20.14 24.79
N ALA A 171 -5.02 -19.01 25.48
CA ALA A 171 -4.06 -18.87 26.58
C ALA A 171 -4.72 -18.60 27.95
N GLY A 172 -6.02 -18.79 28.05
CA GLY A 172 -6.79 -18.69 29.32
C GLY A 172 -6.66 -17.29 29.96
N ALA A 173 -6.13 -17.21 31.16
CA ALA A 173 -5.98 -15.95 31.90
C ALA A 173 -4.85 -15.03 31.34
N LEU A 174 -4.08 -15.51 30.37
CA LEU A 174 -2.97 -14.77 29.72
C LEU A 174 -3.37 -14.23 28.33
N ASN A 175 -4.64 -14.36 27.93
CA ASN A 175 -5.20 -13.65 26.79
C ASN A 175 -5.26 -12.13 27.06
N LEU A 176 -5.07 -11.32 26.02
CA LEU A 176 -5.26 -9.87 26.00
C LEU A 176 -6.63 -9.49 25.50
#